data_8d212ebe1dc445574e305d6962018419
#
_entry.id   8d212ebe1dc445574e305d6962018419
#
_cell.length_a   1.000
_cell.length_b   1.000
_cell.length_c   1.000
_cell.angle_alpha   90.00
_cell.angle_beta   90.00
_cell.angle_gamma   90.00
#
_symmetry.space_group_name_H-M   'P 1'
#
loop_
_entity.id
_entity.type
_entity.pdbx_description
1 polymer ?
#
loop_
_entity_poly.entity_id
_entity_poly.type
_entity_poly.pdbx_seq_one_letter_code
_entity_poly.pdbx_strand_id
1 'polypeptide(L)'
;MYKNFNIAAAFFIFFFAEFSIAHEEDEILGYWLTSQSIVLVSKCDSQLCATIEHIFVDEGTDPKSILDENNRDKSLRERPIIGINLIEGFEYQKGLKEYIGGKIYDPGRGRTFKSNIY
;
A
#
# COMPACT_ATOMS: atom_id res chain seq x y z
N MET A 1 -9.01 -12.41 -4.76
CA MET A 1 -7.70 -13.03 -5.01
C MET A 1 -6.59 -12.04 -4.65
N TYR A 2 -5.51 -12.53 -4.08
CA TYR A 2 -4.42 -11.67 -3.62
C TYR A 2 -3.36 -11.49 -4.68
N LYS A 3 -2.79 -10.27 -4.73
CA LYS A 3 -1.66 -9.95 -5.61
C LYS A 3 -0.39 -9.84 -4.77
N ASN A 4 0.74 -10.18 -5.37
CA ASN A 4 2.03 -10.01 -4.72
C ASN A 4 2.50 -8.56 -4.90
N PHE A 5 2.80 -7.91 -3.79
CA PHE A 5 3.28 -6.55 -3.81
C PHE A 5 4.79 -6.53 -3.51
N ASN A 6 5.58 -6.54 -4.56
CA ASN A 6 7.03 -6.35 -4.49
C ASN A 6 7.48 -5.64 -5.77
N ILE A 7 8.71 -5.16 -5.78
CA ILE A 7 9.23 -4.37 -6.89
C ILE A 7 9.21 -5.16 -8.20
N ALA A 8 9.63 -6.40 -8.17
CA ALA A 8 9.68 -7.24 -9.36
C ALA A 8 8.27 -7.52 -9.91
N ALA A 9 7.31 -7.82 -9.02
CA ALA A 9 5.94 -8.05 -9.43
C ALA A 9 5.29 -6.78 -10.01
N ALA A 10 5.54 -5.63 -9.39
CA ALA A 10 5.02 -4.36 -9.88
C ALA A 10 5.56 -4.04 -11.27
N PHE A 11 6.85 -4.24 -11.49
CA PHE A 11 7.47 -4.03 -12.79
C PHE A 11 6.88 -4.96 -13.85
N PHE A 12 6.67 -6.21 -13.52
CA PHE A 12 6.11 -7.19 -14.42
C PHE A 12 4.66 -6.86 -14.82
N ILE A 13 3.86 -6.43 -13.85
CA ILE A 13 2.48 -5.99 -14.08
C ILE A 13 2.46 -4.79 -15.02
N PHE A 14 3.36 -3.84 -14.84
CA PHE A 14 3.48 -2.68 -15.71
C PHE A 14 3.73 -3.10 -17.16
N PHE A 15 4.60 -4.09 -17.38
CA PHE A 15 4.89 -4.58 -18.72
C PHE A 15 3.64 -5.11 -19.43
N PHE A 16 2.80 -5.86 -18.71
CA PHE A 16 1.54 -6.35 -19.28
C PHE A 16 0.47 -5.27 -19.42
N ALA A 17 0.53 -4.21 -18.63
CA ALA A 17 -0.42 -3.12 -18.71
C ALA A 17 -0.44 -2.43 -20.07
N GLU A 18 0.64 -2.54 -20.82
CA GLU A 18 0.68 -2.00 -22.19
C GLU A 18 -0.39 -2.56 -23.10
N PHE A 19 -0.92 -3.75 -22.79
CA PHE A 19 -1.97 -4.39 -23.56
C PHE A 19 -3.39 -4.10 -23.05
N SER A 20 -3.51 -3.39 -21.95
CA SER A 20 -4.78 -3.11 -21.27
C SER A 20 -4.95 -1.63 -20.97
N ILE A 21 -4.77 -0.80 -21.98
CA ILE A 21 -4.72 0.67 -21.86
C ILE A 21 -5.94 1.25 -21.12
N ALA A 22 -7.14 0.72 -21.36
CA ALA A 22 -8.38 1.27 -20.79
C ALA A 22 -8.47 1.17 -19.28
N HIS A 23 -7.68 0.28 -18.63
CA HIS A 23 -7.80 -0.03 -17.20
C HIS A 23 -6.50 0.13 -16.42
N GLU A 24 -5.45 0.71 -17.02
CA GLU A 24 -4.15 0.84 -16.37
C GLU A 24 -4.21 1.56 -15.03
N GLU A 25 -5.00 2.62 -14.94
CA GLU A 25 -5.17 3.37 -13.70
C GLU A 25 -5.75 2.51 -12.58
N ASP A 26 -6.66 1.61 -12.92
CA ASP A 26 -7.38 0.79 -11.96
C ASP A 26 -6.71 -0.57 -11.70
N GLU A 27 -5.65 -0.90 -12.42
CA GLU A 27 -4.97 -2.19 -12.24
C GLU A 27 -4.34 -2.37 -10.87
N ILE A 28 -4.00 -1.27 -10.21
CA ILE A 28 -3.45 -1.31 -8.86
C ILE A 28 -4.50 -1.63 -7.80
N LEU A 29 -5.78 -1.45 -8.10
CA LEU A 29 -6.84 -1.65 -7.12
C LEU A 29 -7.01 -3.12 -6.78
N GLY A 30 -7.29 -3.39 -5.52
CA GLY A 30 -7.54 -4.73 -5.01
C GLY A 30 -6.60 -5.13 -3.89
N TYR A 31 -6.60 -6.41 -3.57
CA TYR A 31 -5.79 -6.94 -2.48
C TYR A 31 -4.40 -7.31 -2.95
N TRP A 32 -3.41 -6.87 -2.18
CA TRP A 32 -2.01 -7.14 -2.46
C TRP A 32 -1.40 -7.91 -1.30
N LEU A 33 -0.75 -9.01 -1.64
CA LEU A 33 -0.04 -9.83 -0.66
C LEU A 33 1.41 -9.34 -0.56
N THR A 34 1.81 -8.96 0.65
CA THR A 34 3.21 -8.67 0.96
C THR A 34 3.80 -9.82 1.77
N SER A 35 5.09 -9.74 2.08
CA SER A 35 5.71 -10.75 2.95
C SER A 35 5.15 -10.74 4.38
N GLN A 36 4.54 -9.65 4.80
CA GLN A 36 4.09 -9.47 6.19
C GLN A 36 2.62 -9.14 6.34
N SER A 37 1.93 -8.80 5.24
CA SER A 37 0.57 -8.26 5.36
C SER A 37 -0.25 -8.47 4.10
N ILE A 38 -1.53 -8.24 4.24
CA ILE A 38 -2.46 -8.08 3.13
C ILE A 38 -2.92 -6.62 3.14
N VAL A 39 -2.76 -5.96 2.00
CA VAL A 39 -3.08 -4.55 1.83
C VAL A 39 -4.18 -4.42 0.80
N LEU A 40 -5.21 -3.64 1.11
CA LEU A 40 -6.26 -3.29 0.17
C LEU A 40 -5.96 -1.93 -0.44
N VAL A 41 -5.74 -1.90 -1.74
CA VAL A 41 -5.61 -0.65 -2.50
C VAL A 41 -6.97 -0.30 -3.09
N SER A 42 -7.43 0.90 -2.78
CA SER A 42 -8.74 1.38 -3.19
C SER A 42 -8.70 2.87 -3.50
N LYS A 43 -9.75 3.38 -4.14
CA LYS A 43 -9.92 4.82 -4.29
C LYS A 43 -10.73 5.35 -3.11
N CYS A 44 -10.20 6.40 -2.50
CA CYS A 44 -10.89 7.12 -1.43
C CYS A 44 -10.87 8.61 -1.78
N ASP A 45 -12.05 9.18 -1.97
CA ASP A 45 -12.21 10.60 -2.34
C ASP A 45 -11.33 11.03 -3.53
N SER A 46 -11.39 10.28 -4.62
CA SER A 46 -10.62 10.49 -5.85
C SER A 46 -9.10 10.26 -5.73
N GLN A 47 -8.61 9.96 -4.55
CA GLN A 47 -7.20 9.60 -4.34
C GLN A 47 -7.05 8.12 -4.05
N LEU A 48 -5.81 7.66 -4.12
CA LEU A 48 -5.46 6.27 -3.84
C LEU A 48 -5.27 6.08 -2.34
N CYS A 49 -5.84 5.02 -1.79
CA CYS A 49 -5.60 4.56 -0.42
C CYS A 49 -5.08 3.13 -0.43
N ALA A 50 -4.24 2.80 0.52
CA ALA A 50 -3.74 1.44 0.72
C ALA A 50 -3.82 1.09 2.20
N THR A 51 -4.83 0.32 2.57
CA THR A 51 -5.15 0.02 3.96
C THR A 51 -4.68 -1.37 4.34
N ILE A 52 -3.99 -1.49 5.47
CA ILE A 52 -3.60 -2.80 5.99
C ILE A 52 -4.84 -3.52 6.50
N GLU A 53 -5.18 -4.64 5.85
CA GLU A 53 -6.32 -5.46 6.22
C GLU A 53 -5.96 -6.60 7.16
N HIS A 54 -4.75 -7.12 7.02
CA HIS A 54 -4.27 -8.22 7.84
C HIS A 54 -2.76 -8.19 7.93
N ILE A 55 -2.22 -8.64 9.05
CA ILE A 55 -0.78 -8.86 9.21
C ILE A 55 -0.52 -10.30 9.64
N PHE A 56 0.57 -10.86 9.13
CA PHE A 56 0.95 -12.23 9.47
C PHE A 56 1.78 -12.20 10.75
N VAL A 57 1.30 -12.91 11.74
CA VAL A 57 1.92 -12.99 13.06
C VAL A 57 2.09 -14.44 13.45
N ASP A 58 2.88 -14.68 14.49
CA ASP A 58 3.08 -16.02 15.01
C ASP A 58 1.78 -16.59 15.59
N GLU A 59 1.68 -17.92 15.56
CA GLU A 59 0.54 -18.62 16.15
C GLU A 59 0.36 -18.19 17.62
N GLY A 60 -0.88 -17.93 17.99
CA GLY A 60 -1.21 -17.49 19.34
C GLY A 60 -1.16 -15.98 19.56
N THR A 61 -0.67 -15.23 18.58
CA THR A 61 -0.67 -13.77 18.63
C THR A 61 -1.89 -13.21 17.90
N ASP A 62 -2.62 -12.31 18.56
CA ASP A 62 -3.74 -11.61 17.90
C ASP A 62 -3.16 -10.52 16.98
N PRO A 63 -3.42 -10.60 15.65
CA PRO A 63 -2.92 -9.57 14.74
C PRO A 63 -3.36 -8.16 15.10
N LYS A 64 -4.54 -8.02 15.68
CA LYS A 64 -5.08 -6.71 16.08
C LYS A 64 -4.39 -6.10 17.27
N SER A 65 -3.61 -6.88 18.01
CA SER A 65 -2.85 -6.39 19.15
C SER A 65 -1.54 -5.71 18.77
N ILE A 66 -1.14 -5.83 17.51
CA ILE A 66 0.11 -5.21 17.03
C ILE A 66 -0.14 -3.72 16.79
N LEU A 67 0.63 -2.90 17.48
CA LEU A 67 0.48 -1.46 17.46
C LEU A 67 1.58 -0.79 16.64
N ASP A 68 1.31 0.44 16.21
CA ASP A 68 2.24 1.26 15.45
C ASP A 68 3.32 1.90 16.34
N GLU A 69 3.99 1.07 17.11
CA GLU A 69 4.90 1.49 18.18
C GLU A 69 6.16 2.18 17.69
N ASN A 70 6.53 1.99 16.42
CA ASN A 70 7.70 2.63 15.84
C ASN A 70 7.42 4.01 15.25
N ASN A 71 6.16 4.45 15.26
CA ASN A 71 5.81 5.74 14.70
C ASN A 71 6.59 6.86 15.40
N ARG A 72 7.16 7.77 14.63
CA ARG A 72 7.88 8.92 15.16
C ARG A 72 6.96 9.88 15.89
N ASP A 73 5.70 9.94 15.47
CA ASP A 73 4.68 10.68 16.20
C ASP A 73 4.19 9.82 17.37
N LYS A 74 4.57 10.19 18.57
CA LYS A 74 4.24 9.46 19.78
C LYS A 74 2.74 9.32 19.99
N SER A 75 1.95 10.28 19.54
CA SER A 75 0.50 10.25 19.70
C SER A 75 -0.17 9.15 18.87
N LEU A 76 0.53 8.58 17.88
CA LEU A 76 0.01 7.53 17.00
C LEU A 76 0.50 6.13 17.37
N ARG A 77 1.37 5.99 18.37
CA ARG A 77 1.99 4.70 18.68
C ARG A 77 1.06 3.65 19.24
N GLU A 78 -0.08 4.06 19.76
CA GLU A 78 -1.05 3.13 20.36
C GLU A 78 -2.14 2.69 19.36
N ARG A 79 -2.11 3.19 18.12
CA ARG A 79 -3.07 2.75 17.12
C ARG A 79 -2.71 1.36 16.60
N PRO A 80 -3.69 0.49 16.33
CA PRO A 80 -3.41 -0.79 15.68
C PRO A 80 -2.82 -0.57 14.28
N ILE A 81 -1.92 -1.45 13.86
CA ILE A 81 -1.38 -1.43 12.50
C ILE A 81 -2.46 -1.79 11.49
N ILE A 82 -3.31 -2.78 11.80
CA ILE A 82 -4.47 -3.09 10.96
C ILE A 82 -5.39 -1.87 10.89
N GLY A 83 -5.75 -1.47 9.69
CA GLY A 83 -6.59 -0.31 9.44
C GLY A 83 -5.84 0.96 9.07
N ILE A 84 -4.50 0.96 9.17
CA ILE A 84 -3.71 2.13 8.76
C ILE A 84 -3.75 2.28 7.25
N ASN A 85 -3.99 3.50 6.78
CA ASN A 85 -3.76 3.87 5.39
C ASN A 85 -2.28 4.22 5.23
N LEU A 86 -1.59 3.45 4.39
CA LEU A 86 -0.14 3.57 4.20
C LEU A 86 0.27 4.67 3.24
N ILE A 87 -0.65 5.18 2.43
CA ILE A 87 -0.30 6.09 1.33
C ILE A 87 -1.17 7.33 1.33
N GLU A 88 -0.63 8.42 0.78
CA GLU A 88 -1.37 9.65 0.56
C GLU A 88 -0.80 10.44 -0.60
N GLY A 89 -1.64 11.23 -1.24
CA GLY A 89 -1.20 12.23 -2.23
C GLY A 89 -0.82 11.68 -3.59
N PHE A 90 -1.05 10.41 -3.89
CA PHE A 90 -0.73 9.86 -5.20
C PHE A 90 -1.75 10.28 -6.25
N GLU A 91 -1.27 10.81 -7.37
CA GLU A 91 -2.08 11.17 -8.52
C GLU A 91 -1.62 10.40 -9.75
N TYR A 92 -2.59 9.88 -10.52
CA TYR A 92 -2.27 9.14 -11.72
C TYR A 92 -1.90 10.09 -12.86
N GLN A 93 -0.75 9.84 -13.48
CA GLN A 93 -0.29 10.57 -14.67
C GLN A 93 -0.45 9.69 -15.91
N LYS A 94 -1.43 10.00 -16.73
CA LYS A 94 -1.73 9.19 -17.91
C LYS A 94 -0.57 9.11 -18.89
N GLY A 95 0.15 10.20 -19.09
CA GLY A 95 1.29 10.23 -19.99
C GLY A 95 2.43 9.35 -19.56
N LEU A 96 2.63 9.19 -18.26
CA LEU A 96 3.67 8.34 -17.67
C LEU A 96 3.17 6.97 -17.26
N LYS A 97 1.86 6.76 -17.22
CA LYS A 97 1.21 5.52 -16.75
C LYS A 97 1.64 5.14 -15.34
N GLU A 98 1.76 6.12 -14.47
CA GLU A 98 2.19 5.90 -13.09
C GLU A 98 1.48 6.84 -12.12
N TYR A 99 1.48 6.48 -10.86
CA TYR A 99 1.03 7.33 -9.77
C TYR A 99 2.21 8.09 -9.20
N ILE A 100 2.11 9.41 -9.10
CA ILE A 100 3.23 10.27 -8.71
C ILE A 100 2.88 11.18 -7.54
N GLY A 101 3.92 11.72 -6.92
CA GLY A 101 3.82 12.78 -5.94
C GLY A 101 3.31 12.37 -4.58
N GLY A 102 3.24 11.08 -4.31
CA GLY A 102 2.70 10.59 -3.07
C GLY A 102 3.72 10.30 -2.00
N LYS A 103 3.20 9.88 -0.85
CA LYS A 103 3.99 9.48 0.31
C LYS A 103 3.55 8.09 0.77
N ILE A 104 4.51 7.31 1.22
CA ILE A 104 4.27 5.97 1.77
C ILE A 104 4.77 5.95 3.21
N TYR A 105 3.91 5.53 4.13
CA TYR A 105 4.28 5.28 5.52
C TYR A 105 4.77 3.86 5.68
N ASP A 106 5.93 3.69 6.31
CA ASP A 106 6.50 2.39 6.64
C ASP A 106 6.41 2.17 8.15
N PRO A 107 5.48 1.33 8.63
CA PRO A 107 5.34 1.09 10.07
C PRO A 107 6.57 0.44 10.71
N GLY A 108 7.32 -0.36 9.95
CA GLY A 108 8.54 -0.99 10.45
C GLY A 108 9.62 0.01 10.83
N ARG A 109 9.71 1.11 10.09
CA ARG A 109 10.66 2.19 10.35
C ARG A 109 10.04 3.38 11.06
N GLY A 110 8.70 3.43 11.13
CA GLY A 110 7.98 4.55 11.71
C GLY A 110 8.10 5.83 10.93
N ARG A 111 8.38 5.76 9.63
CA ARG A 111 8.68 6.91 8.79
C ARG A 111 7.85 6.93 7.52
N THR A 112 7.67 8.14 7.00
CA THR A 112 7.02 8.39 5.72
C THR A 112 8.06 8.78 4.67
N PHE A 113 7.93 8.23 3.48
CA PHE A 113 8.83 8.47 2.35
C PHE A 113 8.05 9.00 1.16
N LYS A 114 8.66 9.91 0.41
CA LYS A 114 8.12 10.31 -0.89
C LYS A 114 8.36 9.20 -1.90
N SER A 115 7.40 8.95 -2.78
CA SER A 115 7.48 7.88 -3.76
C SER A 115 6.60 8.11 -4.97
N ASN A 116 6.86 7.31 -6.00
CA ASN A 116 5.99 7.13 -7.14
C ASN A 116 5.69 5.63 -7.27
N ILE A 117 4.56 5.29 -7.87
CA ILE A 117 4.17 3.91 -8.14
C ILE A 117 4.03 3.71 -9.65
N TYR A 118 4.77 2.78 -10.20
CA TYR A 118 4.72 2.44 -11.61
C TYR A 118 4.51 0.94 -11.84
#